data_22a699c57d7fa5431f8d93e95cbc6473
#
_entry.id   22a699c57d7fa5431f8d93e95cbc6473
#
_cell.length_a   1.000
_cell.length_b   1.000
_cell.length_c   1.000
_cell.angle_alpha   90.00
_cell.angle_beta   90.00
_cell.angle_gamma   90.00
#
_symmetry.space_group_name_H-M   'P 1'
#
loop_
_entity.id
_entity.type
_entity.pdbx_description
1 polymer ?
#
loop_
_entity_poly.entity_id
_entity_poly.type
_entity_poly.pdbx_seq_one_letter_code
_entity_poly.pdbx_strand_id
1 'polypeptide(L)'
;WEHEGSFVVTKRFTSKEEDRRISAALYDSTLPGELIGFDNKLNVFHRNKKGIDRPTAQGLFVYLNCTLLDRYYRQFGGHTQVNATDLRFLKYPSQKSLIRMGEQVENVDISQEEIDHIVDGEIALMTDNRTQDPLAGETKISQAIEIIKQLGLPRGQQNERSGLTLLALLNLRPNGSWDEIEMPMMGVTPIMDWSRKVYGKEYAPNTRETFRRQTLHQFVDAAIVVYNPDKPDRPVNSP
;
A
#
# COMPACT_ATOMS: atom_id res chain seq x y z
N TRP A 1 -6.73 -2.95 27.56
CA TRP A 1 -6.23 -4.00 26.66
C TRP A 1 -5.62 -5.13 27.47
N GLU A 2 -5.60 -6.34 26.93
CA GLU A 2 -4.84 -7.44 27.51
C GLU A 2 -3.34 -7.12 27.44
N HIS A 3 -2.62 -7.36 28.54
CA HIS A 3 -1.20 -7.02 28.68
C HIS A 3 -0.31 -8.13 28.10
N GLU A 4 -0.48 -8.42 26.80
CA GLU A 4 0.23 -9.45 26.06
C GLU A 4 0.75 -8.86 24.74
N GLY A 5 2.03 -9.09 24.41
CA GLY A 5 2.68 -8.55 23.22
C GLY A 5 3.15 -7.10 23.38
N SER A 6 3.62 -6.54 22.29
CA SER A 6 4.16 -5.18 22.23
C SER A 6 3.11 -4.19 21.73
N PHE A 7 3.10 -2.98 22.27
CA PHE A 7 2.23 -1.90 21.81
C PHE A 7 3.06 -0.78 21.24
N VAL A 8 2.63 -0.23 20.12
CA VAL A 8 3.16 1.03 19.60
C VAL A 8 2.15 2.12 19.92
N VAL A 9 2.63 3.20 20.52
CA VAL A 9 1.79 4.34 20.88
C VAL A 9 2.31 5.59 20.19
N THR A 10 1.42 6.48 19.74
CA THR A 10 1.81 7.79 19.21
C THR A 10 1.17 8.90 20.02
N LYS A 11 1.92 9.97 20.21
CA LYS A 11 1.43 11.20 20.82
C LYS A 11 0.30 11.77 19.94
N ARG A 12 -0.85 12.10 20.55
CA ARG A 12 -2.01 12.64 19.85
C ARG A 12 -1.92 14.16 19.66
N PHE A 13 -1.45 14.87 20.65
CA PHE A 13 -1.34 16.32 20.63
C PHE A 13 0.09 16.73 20.28
N THR A 14 0.28 17.16 19.04
CA THR A 14 1.54 17.67 18.51
C THR A 14 1.26 18.91 17.67
N SER A 15 1.98 20.00 17.88
CA SER A 15 1.85 21.19 17.07
C SER A 15 2.70 21.12 15.79
N LYS A 16 2.48 22.05 14.87
CA LYS A 16 3.31 22.16 13.64
C LYS A 16 4.73 22.61 13.92
N GLU A 17 4.94 23.29 15.03
CA GLU A 17 6.23 23.78 15.47
C GLU A 17 7.07 22.72 16.18
N GLU A 18 6.48 21.58 16.58
CA GLU A 18 7.27 20.48 17.13
C GLU A 18 8.17 19.86 16.06
N ASP A 19 9.34 19.38 16.47
CA ASP A 19 10.32 18.76 15.57
C ASP A 19 9.71 17.62 14.76
N ARG A 20 8.74 16.90 15.35
CA ARG A 20 8.00 15.82 14.70
C ARG A 20 6.51 15.90 14.97
N ARG A 21 5.72 15.65 13.92
CA ARG A 21 4.27 15.52 14.03
C ARG A 21 3.86 14.14 14.52
N ILE A 22 4.48 13.09 13.98
CA ILE A 22 4.29 11.72 14.44
C ILE A 22 5.49 11.36 15.29
N SER A 23 5.24 11.09 16.56
CA SER A 23 6.23 10.59 17.51
C SER A 23 5.67 9.31 18.11
N ALA A 24 6.32 8.20 17.82
CA ALA A 24 5.93 6.86 18.27
C ALA A 24 6.88 6.34 19.34
N ALA A 25 6.34 5.61 20.31
CA ALA A 25 7.09 4.87 21.30
C ALA A 25 6.64 3.41 21.31
N LEU A 26 7.58 2.52 21.59
CA LEU A 26 7.31 1.09 21.77
C LEU A 26 7.17 0.76 23.25
N TYR A 27 6.16 0.00 23.60
CA TYR A 27 5.95 -0.53 24.93
C TYR A 27 5.95 -2.06 24.89
N ASP A 28 6.85 -2.68 25.60
CA ASP A 28 7.12 -4.11 25.62
C ASP A 28 6.66 -4.79 26.93
N SER A 29 5.42 -4.57 27.35
CA SER A 29 4.77 -5.30 28.45
C SER A 29 5.65 -5.48 29.72
N THR A 30 6.36 -4.43 30.13
CA THR A 30 7.31 -4.47 31.25
C THR A 30 6.68 -4.24 32.62
N LEU A 31 5.46 -3.68 32.64
CA LEU A 31 4.73 -3.44 33.89
C LEU A 31 3.98 -4.71 34.35
N PRO A 32 3.81 -4.92 35.67
CA PRO A 32 3.03 -6.05 36.16
C PRO A 32 1.53 -5.83 35.95
N GLY A 33 0.79 -6.90 35.68
CA GLY A 33 -0.67 -6.90 35.56
C GLY A 33 -1.18 -7.64 34.30
N GLU A 34 -2.42 -8.06 34.33
CA GLU A 34 -3.08 -8.77 33.22
C GLU A 34 -3.69 -7.77 32.21
N LEU A 35 -3.97 -6.56 32.65
CA LEU A 35 -4.57 -5.50 31.83
C LEU A 35 -3.72 -4.25 31.85
N ILE A 36 -3.69 -3.56 30.72
CA ILE A 36 -3.03 -2.26 30.56
C ILE A 36 -4.01 -1.20 30.05
N GLY A 37 -3.90 -0.01 30.59
CA GLY A 37 -4.58 1.20 30.12
C GLY A 37 -3.59 2.21 29.59
N PHE A 38 -3.98 2.89 28.51
CA PHE A 38 -3.23 4.02 27.95
C PHE A 38 -4.04 5.29 28.09
N ASP A 39 -3.33 6.41 28.29
CA ASP A 39 -3.95 7.74 28.37
C ASP A 39 -4.66 8.09 27.05
N ASN A 40 -5.76 8.84 27.14
CA ASN A 40 -6.55 9.28 26.01
C ASN A 40 -5.80 10.28 25.08
N LYS A 41 -4.65 10.77 25.49
CA LYS A 41 -3.73 11.59 24.69
C LYS A 41 -2.83 10.77 23.76
N LEU A 42 -2.97 9.45 23.78
CA LEU A 42 -2.24 8.53 22.92
C LEU A 42 -3.17 7.86 21.89
N ASN A 43 -2.63 7.61 20.70
CA ASN A 43 -3.19 6.61 19.80
C ASN A 43 -2.41 5.32 20.03
N VAL A 44 -3.13 4.19 20.12
CA VAL A 44 -2.54 2.89 20.45
C VAL A 44 -2.72 1.94 19.29
N PHE A 45 -1.63 1.38 18.80
CA PHE A 45 -1.64 0.32 17.80
C PHE A 45 -1.71 -1.03 18.52
N HIS A 46 -2.70 -1.83 18.15
CA HIS A 46 -2.99 -3.09 18.80
C HIS A 46 -3.67 -4.06 17.83
N ARG A 47 -3.68 -5.36 18.14
CA ARG A 47 -4.41 -6.39 17.40
C ARG A 47 -5.46 -7.04 18.32
N ASN A 48 -6.74 -6.82 18.03
CA ASN A 48 -7.85 -7.40 18.80
C ASN A 48 -7.75 -7.15 20.32
N LYS A 49 -7.41 -5.93 20.73
CA LYS A 49 -7.21 -5.52 22.14
C LYS A 49 -5.99 -6.13 22.83
N LYS A 50 -5.10 -6.78 22.11
CA LYS A 50 -3.77 -7.26 22.56
C LYS A 50 -2.69 -6.47 21.87
N GLY A 51 -1.46 -6.57 22.35
CA GLY A 51 -0.28 -6.09 21.64
C GLY A 51 -0.06 -6.88 20.33
N ILE A 52 0.90 -6.44 19.57
CA ILE A 52 1.36 -7.08 18.34
C ILE A 52 2.68 -7.79 18.58
N ASP A 53 3.08 -8.69 17.71
CA ASP A 53 4.37 -9.36 17.79
C ASP A 53 5.51 -8.33 17.73
N ARG A 54 6.55 -8.59 18.52
CA ARG A 54 7.65 -7.63 18.73
C ARG A 54 8.31 -7.16 17.42
N PRO A 55 8.69 -8.03 16.47
CA PRO A 55 9.30 -7.58 15.21
C PRO A 55 8.38 -6.64 14.42
N THR A 56 7.09 -6.95 14.31
CA THR A 56 6.13 -6.05 13.64
C THR A 56 5.99 -4.73 14.40
N ALA A 57 5.97 -4.74 15.73
CA ALA A 57 5.90 -3.53 16.56
C ALA A 57 7.14 -2.65 16.40
N GLN A 58 8.33 -3.25 16.40
CA GLN A 58 9.59 -2.55 16.16
C GLN A 58 9.64 -1.91 14.77
N GLY A 59 9.23 -2.65 13.73
CA GLY A 59 9.15 -2.09 12.37
C GLY A 59 8.13 -0.97 12.24
N LEU A 60 6.98 -1.09 12.91
CA LEU A 60 5.99 -0.02 12.97
C LEU A 60 6.53 1.22 13.72
N PHE A 61 7.27 1.03 14.80
CA PHE A 61 7.98 2.09 15.51
C PHE A 61 8.98 2.82 14.60
N VAL A 62 9.80 2.08 13.85
CA VAL A 62 10.74 2.64 12.86
C VAL A 62 10.00 3.45 11.81
N TYR A 63 8.99 2.85 11.20
CA TYR A 63 8.22 3.50 10.13
C TYR A 63 7.52 4.78 10.60
N LEU A 64 6.88 4.76 11.77
CA LEU A 64 6.19 5.92 12.31
C LEU A 64 7.14 7.05 12.74
N ASN A 65 8.38 6.72 13.05
CA ASN A 65 9.40 7.70 13.40
C ASN A 65 10.34 8.09 12.24
N CYS A 66 10.14 7.61 11.01
CA CYS A 66 11.00 8.02 9.92
C CYS A 66 10.69 9.45 9.43
N THR A 67 11.73 10.13 8.98
CA THR A 67 11.64 11.51 8.48
C THR A 67 10.74 11.60 7.23
N LEU A 68 10.75 10.57 6.38
CA LEU A 68 9.93 10.51 5.18
C LEU A 68 8.43 10.59 5.52
N LEU A 69 7.96 9.82 6.51
CA LEU A 69 6.57 9.81 6.93
C LEU A 69 6.17 11.14 7.58
N ASP A 70 7.03 11.71 8.41
CA ASP A 70 6.76 13.00 9.06
C ASP A 70 6.59 14.13 8.03
N ARG A 71 7.47 14.19 7.03
CA ARG A 71 7.37 15.13 5.91
C ARG A 71 6.09 14.91 5.11
N TYR A 72 5.72 13.66 4.82
CA TYR A 72 4.49 13.33 4.13
C TYR A 72 3.26 13.75 4.93
N TYR A 73 3.21 13.42 6.23
CA TYR A 73 2.09 13.77 7.10
C TYR A 73 1.89 15.29 7.23
N ARG A 74 2.97 16.07 7.26
CA ARG A 74 2.92 17.55 7.33
C ARG A 74 2.22 18.20 6.14
N GLN A 75 2.06 17.49 5.01
CA GLN A 75 1.38 18.03 3.83
C GLN A 75 -0.14 18.10 3.99
N PHE A 76 -0.72 17.22 4.79
CA PHE A 76 -2.18 17.14 4.98
C PHE A 76 -2.63 17.11 6.45
N GLY A 77 -1.73 16.83 7.37
CA GLY A 77 -2.03 16.72 8.80
C GLY A 77 -2.53 18.03 9.42
N GLY A 78 -3.60 17.94 10.19
CA GLY A 78 -4.19 19.07 10.92
C GLY A 78 -3.21 19.79 11.84
N HIS A 79 -3.63 20.93 12.40
CA HIS A 79 -2.69 21.86 13.08
C HIS A 79 -2.22 21.41 14.47
N THR A 80 -3.08 20.72 15.24
CA THR A 80 -2.84 20.50 16.68
C THR A 80 -2.98 19.06 17.14
N GLN A 81 -3.47 18.18 16.29
CA GLN A 81 -3.72 16.78 16.67
C GLN A 81 -3.35 15.82 15.55
N VAL A 82 -2.82 14.67 15.94
CA VAL A 82 -2.67 13.47 15.10
C VAL A 82 -3.79 12.50 15.48
N ASN A 83 -4.86 12.49 14.72
CA ASN A 83 -6.02 11.67 15.02
C ASN A 83 -5.83 10.22 14.54
N ALA A 84 -6.52 9.28 15.19
CA ALA A 84 -6.52 7.89 14.76
C ALA A 84 -7.05 7.72 13.32
N THR A 85 -7.95 8.60 12.87
CA THR A 85 -8.43 8.62 11.48
C THR A 85 -7.31 8.95 10.52
N ASP A 86 -6.51 9.98 10.81
CA ASP A 86 -5.38 10.39 9.97
C ASP A 86 -4.37 9.24 9.86
N LEU A 87 -4.05 8.59 10.99
CA LEU A 87 -3.14 7.44 11.01
C LEU A 87 -3.67 6.26 10.18
N ARG A 88 -4.99 6.03 10.13
CA ARG A 88 -5.58 4.96 9.29
C ARG A 88 -5.52 5.25 7.80
N PHE A 89 -5.42 6.51 7.40
CA PHE A 89 -5.25 6.90 5.99
C PHE A 89 -3.80 6.82 5.50
N LEU A 90 -2.83 6.64 6.39
CA LEU A 90 -1.45 6.42 5.99
C LEU A 90 -1.30 5.09 5.24
N LYS A 91 -0.43 5.09 4.25
CA LYS A 91 -0.04 3.85 3.55
C LYS A 91 1.07 3.16 4.33
N TYR A 92 0.72 2.09 5.00
CA TYR A 92 1.70 1.30 5.76
C TYR A 92 2.47 0.34 4.85
N PRO A 93 3.75 0.03 5.18
CA PRO A 93 4.47 -1.08 4.58
C PRO A 93 3.77 -2.42 4.82
N SER A 94 4.06 -3.42 3.98
CA SER A 94 3.56 -4.77 4.21
C SER A 94 4.04 -5.33 5.56
N GLN A 95 3.32 -6.31 6.12
CA GLN A 95 3.74 -6.94 7.38
C GLN A 95 5.16 -7.53 7.26
N LYS A 96 5.51 -8.12 6.12
CA LYS A 96 6.87 -8.63 5.85
C LYS A 96 7.92 -7.52 5.90
N SER A 97 7.61 -6.36 5.33
CA SER A 97 8.49 -5.18 5.38
C SER A 97 8.65 -4.65 6.80
N LEU A 98 7.56 -4.58 7.56
CA LEU A 98 7.60 -4.18 8.97
C LEU A 98 8.48 -5.15 9.78
N ILE A 99 8.32 -6.46 9.60
CA ILE A 99 9.15 -7.46 10.28
C ILE A 99 10.63 -7.26 9.93
N ARG A 100 10.99 -7.13 8.65
CA ARG A 100 12.39 -6.91 8.24
C ARG A 100 13.00 -5.64 8.82
N MET A 101 12.25 -4.54 8.86
CA MET A 101 12.69 -3.31 9.52
C MET A 101 12.83 -3.50 11.02
N GLY A 102 11.91 -4.21 11.66
CA GLY A 102 11.92 -4.48 13.09
C GLY A 102 13.07 -5.37 13.54
N GLU A 103 13.42 -6.38 12.73
CA GLU A 103 14.55 -7.28 13.00
C GLU A 103 15.92 -6.57 12.99
N GLN A 104 16.01 -5.38 12.41
CA GLN A 104 17.21 -4.54 12.43
C GLN A 104 17.32 -3.68 13.69
N VAL A 105 16.29 -3.65 14.52
CA VAL A 105 16.24 -2.85 15.75
C VAL A 105 16.62 -3.71 16.96
N GLU A 106 17.85 -3.61 17.40
CA GLU A 106 18.31 -4.30 18.62
C GLU A 106 17.78 -3.60 19.89
N ASN A 107 17.75 -2.29 19.87
CA ASN A 107 17.30 -1.45 20.99
C ASN A 107 16.39 -0.31 20.48
N VAL A 108 15.40 0.09 21.27
CA VAL A 108 14.51 1.23 20.93
C VAL A 108 15.18 2.61 21.08
N ASP A 109 16.35 2.66 21.68
CA ASP A 109 17.17 3.88 21.76
C ASP A 109 18.08 3.98 20.53
N ILE A 110 17.45 4.11 19.36
CA ILE A 110 18.14 4.26 18.07
C ILE A 110 18.07 5.72 17.60
N SER A 111 19.13 6.15 16.92
CA SER A 111 19.21 7.50 16.36
C SER A 111 18.22 7.70 15.19
N GLN A 112 17.92 8.98 14.90
CA GLN A 112 17.09 9.33 13.75
C GLN A 112 17.73 8.89 12.43
N GLU A 113 19.06 8.94 12.34
CA GLU A 113 19.82 8.54 11.16
C GLU A 113 19.70 7.03 10.92
N GLU A 114 19.74 6.21 11.97
CA GLU A 114 19.54 4.77 11.89
C GLU A 114 18.11 4.43 11.49
N ILE A 115 17.12 5.11 12.05
CA ILE A 115 15.70 4.95 11.65
C ILE A 115 15.53 5.21 10.13
N ASP A 116 16.03 6.34 9.66
CA ASP A 116 15.92 6.73 8.26
C ASP A 116 16.70 5.77 7.35
N HIS A 117 17.87 5.30 7.78
CA HIS A 117 18.67 4.32 7.04
C HIS A 117 17.96 2.96 6.89
N ILE A 118 17.31 2.46 7.94
CA ILE A 118 16.51 1.23 7.90
C ILE A 118 15.37 1.36 6.87
N VAL A 119 14.67 2.49 6.88
CA VAL A 119 13.56 2.75 5.97
C VAL A 119 14.05 2.91 4.53
N ASP A 120 15.14 3.62 4.30
CA ASP A 120 15.75 3.81 2.97
C ASP A 120 16.22 2.46 2.40
N GLY A 121 16.80 1.59 3.23
CA GLY A 121 17.17 0.22 2.87
C GLY A 121 15.97 -0.61 2.44
N GLU A 122 14.85 -0.53 3.15
CA GLU A 122 13.61 -1.24 2.78
C GLU A 122 13.01 -0.69 1.48
N ILE A 123 13.04 0.63 1.25
CA ILE A 123 12.61 1.25 -0.01
C ILE A 123 13.50 0.79 -1.16
N ALA A 124 14.81 0.73 -0.98
CA ALA A 124 15.76 0.24 -1.98
C ALA A 124 15.46 -1.22 -2.36
N LEU A 125 15.23 -2.11 -1.37
CA LEU A 125 14.82 -3.49 -1.59
C LEU A 125 13.51 -3.61 -2.36
N MET A 126 12.52 -2.75 -2.05
CA MET A 126 11.26 -2.70 -2.78
C MET A 126 11.47 -2.21 -4.22
N THR A 127 12.43 -1.34 -4.46
CA THR A 127 12.74 -0.78 -5.78
C THR A 127 13.52 -1.80 -6.61
N ASP A 128 14.47 -2.49 -6.02
CA ASP A 128 15.30 -3.52 -6.68
C ASP A 128 14.46 -4.75 -7.05
N ASN A 129 13.56 -5.19 -6.19
CA ASN A 129 12.56 -6.22 -6.51
C ASN A 129 11.56 -5.82 -7.61
N ARG A 130 11.50 -4.53 -7.97
CA ARG A 130 10.63 -4.03 -9.07
C ARG A 130 11.24 -4.20 -10.45
N THR A 131 12.54 -4.45 -10.56
CA THR A 131 13.29 -4.36 -11.82
C THR A 131 13.79 -5.69 -12.39
N GLN A 132 13.64 -6.86 -11.73
CA GLN A 132 14.47 -8.00 -12.13
C GLN A 132 13.86 -9.41 -12.08
N ASP A 133 12.60 -9.59 -12.40
CA ASP A 133 12.17 -10.92 -12.83
C ASP A 133 11.22 -10.85 -14.05
N PRO A 134 11.75 -10.93 -15.27
CA PRO A 134 10.93 -11.03 -16.48
C PRO A 134 9.94 -12.21 -16.40
N LEU A 135 10.32 -13.29 -15.75
CA LEU A 135 9.50 -14.48 -15.57
C LEU A 135 8.33 -14.22 -14.60
N ALA A 136 8.54 -13.44 -13.54
CA ALA A 136 7.47 -13.07 -12.61
C ALA A 136 6.40 -12.21 -13.31
N GLY A 137 6.80 -11.29 -14.19
CA GLY A 137 5.89 -10.51 -15.01
C GLY A 137 5.02 -11.36 -15.93
N GLU A 138 5.62 -12.30 -16.67
CA GLU A 138 4.90 -13.21 -17.55
C GLU A 138 3.99 -14.17 -16.78
N THR A 139 4.46 -14.68 -15.64
CA THR A 139 3.66 -15.51 -14.74
C THR A 139 2.43 -14.77 -14.25
N LYS A 140 2.57 -13.51 -13.82
CA LYS A 140 1.47 -12.69 -13.33
C LYS A 140 0.47 -12.38 -14.44
N ILE A 141 0.93 -12.07 -15.65
CA ILE A 141 0.07 -11.88 -16.83
C ILE A 141 -0.70 -13.17 -17.13
N SER A 142 -0.04 -14.33 -17.09
CA SER A 142 -0.69 -15.62 -17.33
C SER A 142 -1.76 -15.93 -16.28
N GLN A 143 -1.49 -15.63 -15.01
CA GLN A 143 -2.48 -15.74 -13.93
C GLN A 143 -3.70 -14.84 -14.19
N ALA A 144 -3.48 -13.59 -14.59
CA ALA A 144 -4.56 -12.67 -14.93
C ALA A 144 -5.39 -13.15 -16.11
N ILE A 145 -4.78 -13.72 -17.15
CA ILE A 145 -5.49 -14.32 -18.28
C ILE A 145 -6.33 -15.53 -17.84
N GLU A 146 -5.81 -16.37 -16.97
CA GLU A 146 -6.56 -17.51 -16.44
C GLU A 146 -7.77 -17.06 -15.60
N ILE A 147 -7.63 -16.00 -14.79
CA ILE A 147 -8.77 -15.38 -14.08
C ILE A 147 -9.83 -14.89 -15.08
N ILE A 148 -9.43 -14.18 -16.13
CA ILE A 148 -10.33 -13.70 -17.19
C ILE A 148 -11.09 -14.86 -17.84
N LYS A 149 -10.42 -15.97 -18.06
CA LYS A 149 -11.02 -17.20 -18.60
C LYS A 149 -12.01 -17.83 -17.62
N GLN A 150 -11.65 -17.92 -16.33
CA GLN A 150 -12.54 -18.47 -15.29
C GLN A 150 -13.78 -17.59 -15.06
N LEU A 151 -13.67 -16.27 -15.28
CA LEU A 151 -14.80 -15.34 -15.28
C LEU A 151 -15.69 -15.47 -16.52
N GLY A 152 -15.38 -16.37 -17.45
CA GLY A 152 -16.22 -16.70 -18.61
C GLY A 152 -16.13 -15.71 -19.77
N LEU A 153 -15.10 -14.84 -19.82
CA LEU A 153 -14.94 -13.95 -20.96
C LEU A 153 -14.61 -14.71 -22.26
N PRO A 154 -15.05 -14.20 -23.42
CA PRO A 154 -14.80 -14.84 -24.71
C PRO A 154 -13.29 -15.03 -24.99
N ARG A 155 -12.94 -16.03 -25.78
CA ARG A 155 -11.54 -16.32 -26.17
C ARG A 155 -10.78 -15.11 -26.71
N GLY A 156 -11.46 -14.21 -27.42
CA GLY A 156 -10.87 -12.96 -27.92
C GLY A 156 -10.41 -12.00 -26.82
N GLN A 157 -10.86 -12.19 -25.57
CA GLN A 157 -10.44 -11.42 -24.39
C GLN A 157 -9.39 -12.15 -23.56
N GLN A 158 -9.10 -13.41 -23.83
CA GLN A 158 -8.09 -14.21 -23.11
C GLN A 158 -6.70 -13.97 -23.73
N ASN A 159 -6.20 -12.74 -23.63
CA ASN A 159 -4.95 -12.30 -24.23
C ASN A 159 -4.16 -11.38 -23.29
N GLU A 160 -2.88 -11.13 -23.64
CA GLU A 160 -1.94 -10.31 -22.84
C GLU A 160 -2.50 -8.91 -22.53
N ARG A 161 -3.09 -8.24 -23.54
CA ARG A 161 -3.66 -6.90 -23.34
C ARG A 161 -4.75 -6.89 -22.27
N SER A 162 -5.63 -7.87 -22.28
CA SER A 162 -6.71 -8.00 -21.30
C SER A 162 -6.14 -8.34 -19.91
N GLY A 163 -5.16 -9.23 -19.84
CA GLY A 163 -4.44 -9.55 -18.61
C GLY A 163 -3.78 -8.30 -18.00
N LEU A 164 -3.05 -7.52 -18.80
CA LEU A 164 -2.41 -6.27 -18.36
C LEU A 164 -3.44 -5.22 -17.95
N THR A 165 -4.58 -5.14 -18.64
CA THR A 165 -5.66 -4.23 -18.25
C THR A 165 -6.21 -4.60 -16.86
N LEU A 166 -6.47 -5.88 -16.61
CA LEU A 166 -6.91 -6.33 -15.30
C LEU A 166 -5.88 -6.01 -14.21
N LEU A 167 -4.60 -6.31 -14.46
CA LEU A 167 -3.51 -6.03 -13.52
C LEU A 167 -3.35 -4.53 -13.24
N ALA A 168 -3.52 -3.67 -14.25
CA ALA A 168 -3.48 -2.22 -14.08
C ALA A 168 -4.63 -1.71 -13.20
N LEU A 169 -5.85 -2.21 -13.44
CA LEU A 169 -7.03 -1.86 -12.67
C LEU A 169 -7.00 -2.36 -11.22
N LEU A 170 -6.20 -3.38 -10.94
CA LEU A 170 -5.91 -3.89 -9.60
C LEU A 170 -4.61 -3.33 -9.02
N ASN A 171 -3.90 -2.46 -9.74
CA ASN A 171 -2.54 -1.98 -9.43
C ASN A 171 -1.57 -3.09 -9.03
N LEU A 172 -1.74 -4.28 -9.60
CA LEU A 172 -0.98 -5.47 -9.22
C LEU A 172 0.31 -5.59 -10.03
N ARG A 173 1.43 -5.43 -9.36
CA ARG A 173 2.77 -5.48 -9.95
C ARG A 173 3.25 -6.93 -10.16
N PRO A 174 4.32 -7.18 -10.95
CA PRO A 174 4.86 -8.53 -11.21
C PRO A 174 5.08 -9.36 -9.95
N ASN A 175 5.68 -8.78 -8.91
CA ASN A 175 5.97 -9.44 -7.65
C ASN A 175 4.93 -9.18 -6.53
N GLY A 176 3.83 -8.48 -6.86
CA GLY A 176 2.75 -8.20 -5.89
C GLY A 176 1.94 -9.46 -5.57
N SER A 177 1.42 -9.53 -4.35
CA SER A 177 0.50 -10.60 -3.96
C SER A 177 -0.95 -10.24 -4.34
N TRP A 178 -1.77 -11.26 -4.65
CA TRP A 178 -3.18 -11.07 -5.01
C TRP A 178 -4.04 -10.56 -3.84
N ASP A 179 -3.56 -10.59 -2.63
CA ASP A 179 -4.17 -10.01 -1.44
C ASP A 179 -3.79 -8.54 -1.20
N GLU A 180 -2.86 -7.99 -2.00
CA GLU A 180 -2.41 -6.59 -1.95
C GLU A 180 -3.03 -5.71 -3.05
N ILE A 181 -4.16 -6.13 -3.61
CA ILE A 181 -4.81 -5.39 -4.70
C ILE A 181 -5.34 -4.04 -4.22
N GLU A 182 -5.18 -3.03 -5.09
CA GLU A 182 -5.84 -1.73 -5.00
C GLU A 182 -6.78 -1.60 -6.19
N MET A 183 -7.78 -0.75 -6.09
CA MET A 183 -8.73 -0.49 -7.19
C MET A 183 -8.67 0.98 -7.62
N PRO A 184 -7.57 1.42 -8.24
CA PRO A 184 -7.45 2.79 -8.72
C PRO A 184 -8.40 3.05 -9.88
N MET A 185 -8.98 4.23 -9.92
CA MET A 185 -9.73 4.66 -11.09
C MET A 185 -8.77 5.04 -12.22
N MET A 186 -8.80 4.28 -13.32
CA MET A 186 -7.88 4.47 -14.44
C MET A 186 -8.60 4.55 -15.78
N GLY A 187 -8.21 5.51 -16.61
CA GLY A 187 -8.61 5.57 -18.02
C GLY A 187 -7.66 4.76 -18.91
N VAL A 188 -7.97 4.72 -20.21
CA VAL A 188 -7.21 3.93 -21.21
C VAL A 188 -5.73 4.33 -21.27
N THR A 189 -5.41 5.62 -21.38
CA THR A 189 -4.03 6.09 -21.46
C THR A 189 -3.23 5.78 -20.20
N PRO A 190 -3.73 6.05 -18.98
CA PRO A 190 -3.10 5.59 -17.74
C PRO A 190 -2.84 4.08 -17.69
N ILE A 191 -3.74 3.24 -18.19
CA ILE A 191 -3.55 1.77 -18.25
C ILE A 191 -2.39 1.41 -19.18
N MET A 192 -2.32 2.00 -20.36
CA MET A 192 -1.22 1.79 -21.32
C MET A 192 0.13 2.25 -20.76
N ASP A 193 0.16 3.43 -20.13
CA ASP A 193 1.36 3.97 -19.49
C ASP A 193 1.82 3.10 -18.32
N TRP A 194 0.88 2.60 -17.52
CA TRP A 194 1.15 1.69 -16.43
C TRP A 194 1.72 0.36 -16.95
N SER A 195 1.13 -0.22 -18.00
CA SER A 195 1.64 -1.46 -18.63
C SER A 195 3.08 -1.30 -19.11
N ARG A 196 3.41 -0.16 -19.71
CA ARG A 196 4.78 0.16 -20.14
C ARG A 196 5.72 0.31 -18.95
N LYS A 197 5.33 1.09 -17.94
CA LYS A 197 6.20 1.40 -16.78
C LYS A 197 6.41 0.22 -15.84
N VAL A 198 5.41 -0.63 -15.67
CA VAL A 198 5.41 -1.70 -14.65
C VAL A 198 5.77 -3.06 -15.23
N TYR A 199 5.32 -3.36 -16.46
CA TYR A 199 5.55 -4.66 -17.12
C TYR A 199 6.46 -4.55 -18.35
N GLY A 200 6.93 -3.36 -18.70
CA GLY A 200 7.75 -3.16 -19.89
C GLY A 200 7.01 -3.40 -21.22
N LYS A 201 5.68 -3.50 -21.19
CA LYS A 201 4.86 -3.82 -22.36
C LYS A 201 4.35 -2.52 -23.01
N GLU A 202 4.97 -2.15 -24.12
CA GLU A 202 4.65 -0.94 -24.85
C GLU A 202 3.63 -1.22 -25.96
N TYR A 203 2.65 -0.35 -26.08
CA TYR A 203 1.62 -0.40 -27.11
C TYR A 203 1.64 0.89 -27.94
N ALA A 204 1.49 0.75 -29.25
CA ALA A 204 1.41 1.91 -30.14
C ALA A 204 0.18 2.79 -29.81
N PRO A 205 0.25 4.12 -30.00
CA PRO A 205 -0.83 5.05 -29.64
C PRO A 205 -2.19 4.72 -30.28
N ASN A 206 -2.18 4.18 -31.49
CA ASN A 206 -3.40 3.75 -32.20
C ASN A 206 -4.09 2.52 -31.54
N THR A 207 -3.40 1.79 -30.66
CA THR A 207 -3.97 0.68 -29.90
C THR A 207 -4.94 1.15 -28.81
N ARG A 208 -4.97 2.45 -28.48
CA ARG A 208 -5.84 3.04 -27.46
C ARG A 208 -7.32 2.67 -27.69
N GLU A 209 -7.79 2.73 -28.93
CA GLU A 209 -9.17 2.40 -29.27
C GLU A 209 -9.46 0.90 -29.10
N THR A 210 -8.46 0.07 -29.33
CA THR A 210 -8.55 -1.38 -29.07
C THR A 210 -8.68 -1.67 -27.58
N PHE A 211 -7.90 -1.01 -26.71
CA PHE A 211 -8.07 -1.10 -25.26
C PHE A 211 -9.48 -0.70 -24.83
N ARG A 212 -9.99 0.42 -25.36
CA ARG A 212 -11.30 0.93 -25.03
C ARG A 212 -12.41 -0.04 -25.46
N ARG A 213 -12.50 -0.34 -26.76
CA ARG A 213 -13.63 -1.10 -27.34
C ARG A 213 -13.53 -2.60 -27.08
N GLN A 214 -12.34 -3.16 -27.24
CA GLN A 214 -12.17 -4.62 -27.21
C GLN A 214 -11.77 -5.15 -25.84
N THR A 215 -11.46 -4.30 -24.85
CA THR A 215 -11.12 -4.77 -23.50
C THR A 215 -12.01 -4.13 -22.45
N LEU A 216 -11.94 -2.82 -22.26
CA LEU A 216 -12.68 -2.17 -21.17
C LEU A 216 -14.20 -2.29 -21.32
N HIS A 217 -14.74 -2.13 -22.55
CA HIS A 217 -16.18 -2.33 -22.76
C HIS A 217 -16.60 -3.76 -22.40
N GLN A 218 -15.81 -4.75 -22.79
CA GLN A 218 -16.09 -6.14 -22.45
C GLN A 218 -16.01 -6.42 -20.94
N PHE A 219 -15.10 -5.75 -20.24
CA PHE A 219 -15.01 -5.84 -18.79
C PHE A 219 -16.20 -5.17 -18.08
N VAL A 220 -16.69 -4.06 -18.63
CA VAL A 220 -17.92 -3.42 -18.15
C VAL A 220 -19.14 -4.31 -18.39
N ASP A 221 -19.28 -4.86 -19.61
CA ASP A 221 -20.38 -5.75 -19.99
C ASP A 221 -20.41 -7.03 -19.14
N ALA A 222 -19.21 -7.51 -18.74
CA ALA A 222 -19.06 -8.66 -17.84
C ALA A 222 -19.15 -8.29 -16.34
N ALA A 223 -19.47 -7.04 -16.00
CA ALA A 223 -19.56 -6.52 -14.64
C ALA A 223 -18.25 -6.66 -13.80
N ILE A 224 -17.10 -6.79 -14.46
CA ILE A 224 -15.78 -6.82 -13.81
C ILE A 224 -15.34 -5.39 -13.40
N VAL A 225 -15.75 -4.38 -14.17
CA VAL A 225 -15.39 -2.99 -14.00
C VAL A 225 -16.63 -2.11 -14.00
N VAL A 226 -16.66 -1.12 -13.12
CA VAL A 226 -17.69 -0.09 -13.13
C VAL A 226 -17.18 1.13 -13.91
N TYR A 227 -18.00 1.58 -14.86
CA TYR A 227 -17.66 2.74 -15.69
C TYR A 227 -17.94 4.04 -14.92
N ASN A 228 -16.95 4.93 -14.83
CA ASN A 228 -17.04 6.25 -14.19
C ASN A 228 -17.85 6.25 -12.87
N PRO A 229 -17.46 5.47 -11.84
CA PRO A 229 -18.24 5.36 -10.61
C PRO A 229 -18.38 6.69 -9.85
N ASP A 230 -17.45 7.63 -10.09
CA ASP A 230 -17.46 8.98 -9.52
C ASP A 230 -18.47 9.91 -10.23
N LYS A 231 -18.75 9.66 -11.50
CA LYS A 231 -19.63 10.51 -12.32
C LYS A 231 -20.26 9.70 -13.47
N PRO A 232 -21.32 8.90 -13.18
CA PRO A 232 -21.94 7.98 -14.16
C PRO A 232 -22.42 8.66 -15.46
N ASP A 233 -22.82 9.93 -15.38
CA ASP A 233 -23.34 10.70 -16.51
C ASP A 233 -22.24 11.35 -17.38
N ARG A 234 -20.97 11.12 -17.08
CA ARG A 234 -19.88 11.67 -17.88
C ARG A 234 -19.90 11.09 -19.30
N PRO A 235 -19.92 11.93 -20.36
CA PRO A 235 -19.87 11.44 -21.73
C PRO A 235 -18.65 10.55 -21.97
N VAL A 236 -18.84 9.49 -22.78
CA VAL A 236 -17.80 8.46 -23.10
C VAL A 236 -16.52 9.08 -23.69
N ASN A 237 -16.61 10.25 -24.29
CA ASN A 237 -15.51 10.95 -24.98
C ASN A 237 -15.00 12.19 -24.23
N SER A 238 -15.36 12.38 -22.94
CA SER A 238 -14.77 13.45 -22.15
C SER A 238 -13.33 13.11 -21.78
N PRO A 239 -12.39 14.08 -21.92
CA PRO A 239 -11.00 13.93 -21.52
C PRO A 239 -10.86 13.79 -20.01
#